data_6c7e060b69d33f41490f3cee06652a2c
#
_entry.id   6c7e060b69d33f41490f3cee06652a2c
#
_cell.length_a   1.000
_cell.length_b   1.000
_cell.length_c   1.000
_cell.angle_alpha   90.00
_cell.angle_beta   90.00
_cell.angle_gamma   90.00
#
_symmetry.space_group_name_H-M   'P 1'
#
loop_
_entity.id
_entity.type
_entity.pdbx_description
1 polymer ?
#
loop_
_entity_poly.entity_id
_entity_poly.type
_entity_poly.pdbx_seq_one_letter_code
_entity_poly.pdbx_strand_id
1 'polypeptide(L)'
;MKFLENKKILIIITGGIAAYKTLDLIRKLSKLNCEIKTILTKSGKEFVTPLSITSLSKNKVYTDLFSVENESEMDHISLSRWSDLILVAPASSNFLTKISNGFSDDLASAVIKASDKKVFLCPAMNVRMWEHASNKQSISTLKSYGYRILGPEIGEMACGEFGGGKMLEVDEIINQLEIYFKQISKNKKLKAIVTAGPTQELIDPVRFITNRSSGKQGYEIANSLVKNGFDTTLISGPTNLKPNDNLKLIKVKTGEEMHKKTMELLPCDLAIFTAAVSDFKVKKFNKEKIKKNKDQSFDLDLNPDILELVSKSNKKPKIVVGFAAESENLFDNAKSKLEKKGCDLIVANDVSNNEIGFESDFNEVHLFLSLIHI
;
A
#
# COMPACT_ATOMS: atom_id res chain seq x y z
N MET A 1 9.86 3.35 25.10
CA MET A 1 9.84 2.78 23.71
C MET A 1 8.59 1.90 23.49
N LYS A 2 7.42 2.52 23.64
CA LYS A 2 6.09 1.86 23.57
C LYS A 2 5.69 1.41 22.16
N PHE A 3 6.27 2.00 21.12
CA PHE A 3 5.86 1.76 19.72
C PHE A 3 6.59 0.58 19.07
N LEU A 4 7.61 0.01 19.75
CA LEU A 4 8.34 -1.18 19.32
C LEU A 4 7.76 -2.49 19.85
N GLU A 5 6.93 -2.43 20.89
CA GLU A 5 6.34 -3.61 21.50
C GLU A 5 5.51 -4.43 20.49
N ASN A 6 5.74 -5.74 20.45
CA ASN A 6 5.11 -6.70 19.53
C ASN A 6 5.37 -6.44 18.04
N LYS A 7 6.39 -5.63 17.68
CA LYS A 7 6.79 -5.43 16.30
C LYS A 7 7.65 -6.61 15.79
N LYS A 8 7.35 -7.02 14.56
CA LYS A 8 8.06 -8.12 13.87
C LYS A 8 9.18 -7.55 13.03
N ILE A 9 10.42 -7.70 13.47
CA ILE A 9 11.59 -7.14 12.80
C ILE A 9 12.42 -8.28 12.22
N LEU A 10 12.57 -8.28 10.89
CA LEU A 10 13.49 -9.18 10.22
C LEU A 10 14.87 -8.49 10.11
N ILE A 11 15.86 -9.06 10.80
CA ILE A 11 17.24 -8.54 10.80
C ILE A 11 18.06 -9.34 9.82
N ILE A 12 18.70 -8.65 8.86
CA ILE A 12 19.65 -9.24 7.92
C ILE A 12 21.05 -8.82 8.34
N ILE A 13 21.94 -9.79 8.58
CA ILE A 13 23.31 -9.56 9.00
C ILE A 13 24.24 -9.89 7.81
N THR A 14 24.94 -8.89 7.31
CA THR A 14 25.91 -9.06 6.24
C THR A 14 27.34 -9.07 6.76
N GLY A 15 28.34 -9.31 5.88
CA GLY A 15 29.75 -9.38 6.25
C GLY A 15 30.32 -8.03 6.65
N GLY A 16 31.00 -8.02 7.79
CA GLY A 16 31.74 -6.85 8.31
C GLY A 16 31.90 -6.93 9.81
N ILE A 17 33.00 -6.35 10.32
CA ILE A 17 33.31 -6.38 11.76
C ILE A 17 32.16 -5.84 12.62
N ALA A 18 31.40 -4.86 12.12
CA ALA A 18 30.28 -4.26 12.84
C ALA A 18 29.12 -5.26 13.13
N ALA A 19 29.17 -6.49 12.59
CA ALA A 19 28.18 -7.53 12.90
C ALA A 19 28.09 -7.85 14.40
N TYR A 20 29.18 -7.68 15.18
CA TYR A 20 29.12 -7.89 16.63
C TYR A 20 28.13 -6.95 17.32
N LYS A 21 27.97 -5.70 16.81
CA LYS A 21 27.01 -4.74 17.35
C LYS A 21 25.57 -5.22 17.18
N THR A 22 25.30 -6.02 16.12
CA THR A 22 23.95 -6.55 15.86
C THR A 22 23.52 -7.54 16.92
N LEU A 23 24.45 -8.22 17.60
CA LEU A 23 24.12 -9.07 18.73
C LEU A 23 23.55 -8.25 19.91
N ASP A 24 24.13 -7.08 20.19
CA ASP A 24 23.59 -6.16 21.21
C ASP A 24 22.24 -5.57 20.76
N LEU A 25 22.11 -5.22 19.48
CA LEU A 25 20.84 -4.75 18.88
C LEU A 25 19.72 -5.79 19.06
N ILE A 26 19.96 -7.05 18.73
CA ILE A 26 19.01 -8.15 18.93
C ILE A 26 18.62 -8.26 20.41
N ARG A 27 19.60 -8.25 21.31
CA ARG A 27 19.36 -8.32 22.76
C ARG A 27 18.48 -7.18 23.26
N LYS A 28 18.76 -5.93 22.82
CA LYS A 28 18.00 -4.75 23.24
C LYS A 28 16.58 -4.76 22.66
N LEU A 29 16.41 -5.11 21.38
CA LEU A 29 15.08 -5.21 20.75
C LEU A 29 14.24 -6.33 21.39
N SER A 30 14.84 -7.47 21.72
CA SER A 30 14.14 -8.55 22.45
C SER A 30 13.66 -8.08 23.84
N LYS A 31 14.46 -7.28 24.57
CA LYS A 31 14.04 -6.68 25.85
C LYS A 31 12.89 -5.66 25.70
N LEU A 32 12.71 -5.09 24.52
CA LEU A 32 11.58 -4.22 24.18
C LEU A 32 10.37 -4.99 23.66
N ASN A 33 10.35 -6.33 23.84
CA ASN A 33 9.30 -7.23 23.39
C ASN A 33 9.06 -7.21 21.88
N CYS A 34 10.11 -6.95 21.06
CA CYS A 34 10.04 -7.19 19.63
C CYS A 34 10.16 -8.68 19.31
N GLU A 35 9.41 -9.12 18.30
CA GLU A 35 9.62 -10.43 17.68
C GLU A 35 10.74 -10.28 16.62
N ILE A 36 11.78 -11.11 16.71
CA ILE A 36 12.95 -10.99 15.84
C ILE A 36 13.18 -12.30 15.10
N LYS A 37 13.24 -12.24 13.78
CA LYS A 37 13.83 -13.30 12.95
C LYS A 37 15.10 -12.76 12.29
N THR A 38 16.05 -13.67 12.02
CA THR A 38 17.37 -13.24 11.53
C THR A 38 17.77 -14.05 10.30
N ILE A 39 18.22 -13.33 9.27
CA ILE A 39 18.94 -13.90 8.12
C ILE A 39 20.41 -13.58 8.29
N LEU A 40 21.27 -14.61 8.24
CA LEU A 40 22.71 -14.46 8.30
C LEU A 40 23.31 -14.84 6.96
N THR A 41 23.92 -13.87 6.27
CA THR A 41 24.55 -14.11 4.96
C THR A 41 25.83 -14.94 5.11
N LYS A 42 26.28 -15.55 4.01
CA LYS A 42 27.52 -16.31 3.98
C LYS A 42 28.70 -15.50 4.54
N SER A 43 28.86 -14.25 4.11
CA SER A 43 29.93 -13.38 4.63
C SER A 43 29.68 -12.94 6.08
N GLY A 44 28.46 -12.90 6.56
CA GLY A 44 28.13 -12.59 7.96
C GLY A 44 28.57 -13.69 8.92
N LYS A 45 28.55 -14.96 8.46
CA LYS A 45 29.02 -16.13 9.23
C LYS A 45 30.49 -16.04 9.66
N GLU A 46 31.29 -15.27 8.94
CA GLU A 46 32.71 -15.05 9.26
C GLU A 46 32.91 -14.12 10.48
N PHE A 47 31.89 -13.36 10.88
CA PHE A 47 31.99 -12.39 11.97
C PHE A 47 31.14 -12.73 13.19
N VAL A 48 30.02 -13.44 13.00
CA VAL A 48 29.13 -13.88 14.07
C VAL A 48 28.60 -15.27 13.73
N THR A 49 28.31 -16.05 14.77
CA THR A 49 27.83 -17.44 14.57
C THR A 49 26.30 -17.54 14.64
N PRO A 50 25.67 -18.48 13.93
CA PRO A 50 24.25 -18.79 14.12
C PRO A 50 23.90 -19.07 15.58
N LEU A 51 24.79 -19.75 16.32
CA LEU A 51 24.59 -20.06 17.73
C LEU A 51 24.46 -18.82 18.60
N SER A 52 25.35 -17.82 18.43
CA SER A 52 25.28 -16.56 19.19
C SER A 52 23.98 -15.80 18.92
N ILE A 53 23.54 -15.79 17.65
CA ILE A 53 22.29 -15.12 17.27
C ILE A 53 21.07 -15.85 17.83
N THR A 54 21.00 -17.20 17.68
CA THR A 54 19.88 -18.01 18.21
C THR A 54 19.78 -17.86 19.73
N SER A 55 20.90 -17.83 20.44
CA SER A 55 20.93 -17.69 21.92
C SER A 55 20.31 -16.35 22.38
N LEU A 56 20.45 -15.27 21.58
CA LEU A 56 19.93 -13.95 21.89
C LEU A 56 18.50 -13.72 21.38
N SER A 57 18.20 -14.15 20.16
CA SER A 57 16.89 -13.97 19.54
C SER A 57 15.87 -15.03 19.99
N LYS A 58 16.33 -16.17 20.50
CA LYS A 58 15.54 -17.38 20.81
C LYS A 58 14.76 -17.92 19.59
N ASN A 59 15.19 -17.59 18.41
CA ASN A 59 14.60 -17.97 17.14
C ASN A 59 15.62 -18.61 16.21
N LYS A 60 15.14 -19.43 15.26
CA LYS A 60 15.95 -20.01 14.18
C LYS A 60 16.64 -18.89 13.39
N VAL A 61 17.87 -19.13 12.98
CA VAL A 61 18.63 -18.28 12.04
C VAL A 61 18.53 -18.89 10.65
N TYR A 62 18.12 -18.07 9.69
CA TYR A 62 17.99 -18.45 8.30
C TYR A 62 19.30 -18.13 7.55
N THR A 63 19.80 -19.05 6.74
CA THR A 63 21.10 -18.88 6.06
C THR A 63 21.03 -19.10 4.56
N ASP A 64 20.27 -20.06 4.11
CA ASP A 64 20.30 -20.55 2.76
C ASP A 64 18.96 -20.34 2.05
N LEU A 65 19.00 -20.02 0.76
CA LEU A 65 17.80 -19.80 -0.05
C LEU A 65 17.01 -21.09 -0.26
N PHE A 66 17.73 -22.23 -0.32
CA PHE A 66 17.16 -23.55 -0.46
C PHE A 66 17.62 -24.40 0.70
N SER A 67 16.74 -24.77 1.61
CA SER A 67 17.04 -25.71 2.69
C SER A 67 16.12 -26.92 2.57
N VAL A 68 16.70 -28.11 2.63
CA VAL A 68 16.00 -29.41 2.50
C VAL A 68 15.03 -29.64 3.68
N GLU A 69 15.24 -28.96 4.79
CA GLU A 69 14.41 -29.08 6.01
C GLU A 69 13.05 -28.38 5.94
N ASN A 70 12.83 -27.50 4.95
CA ASN A 70 11.60 -26.70 4.79
C ASN A 70 11.02 -26.84 3.39
N GLU A 71 10.81 -28.07 2.89
CA GLU A 71 10.28 -28.33 1.53
C GLU A 71 8.86 -27.73 1.27
N SER A 72 8.13 -27.33 2.28
CA SER A 72 6.74 -26.86 2.16
C SER A 72 6.55 -25.35 2.14
N GLU A 73 7.54 -24.54 2.56
CA GLU A 73 7.42 -23.07 2.61
C GLU A 73 8.60 -22.40 1.92
N MET A 74 8.29 -21.55 0.92
CA MET A 74 9.28 -20.66 0.33
C MET A 74 9.71 -19.62 1.38
N ASP A 75 10.79 -19.87 2.12
CA ASP A 75 11.27 -19.05 3.24
C ASP A 75 11.34 -17.56 2.90
N HIS A 76 11.76 -17.20 1.66
CA HIS A 76 11.83 -15.79 1.25
C HIS A 76 10.46 -15.11 1.18
N ILE A 77 9.39 -15.83 0.83
CA ILE A 77 8.02 -15.29 0.82
C ILE A 77 7.48 -15.22 2.24
N SER A 78 7.65 -16.30 3.04
CA SER A 78 7.14 -16.36 4.40
C SER A 78 7.78 -15.29 5.29
N LEU A 79 9.09 -15.07 5.20
CA LEU A 79 9.83 -14.06 5.96
C LEU A 79 9.46 -12.63 5.52
N SER A 80 9.31 -12.40 4.20
CA SER A 80 8.91 -11.08 3.69
C SER A 80 7.52 -10.67 4.18
N ARG A 81 6.58 -11.63 4.24
CA ARG A 81 5.21 -11.39 4.72
C ARG A 81 5.11 -11.28 6.24
N TRP A 82 5.94 -12.05 6.96
CA TRP A 82 5.92 -12.06 8.42
C TRP A 82 6.36 -10.75 9.05
N SER A 83 7.34 -10.06 8.46
CA SER A 83 7.94 -8.87 9.06
C SER A 83 7.06 -7.62 8.92
N ASP A 84 7.11 -6.73 9.93
CA ASP A 84 6.61 -5.35 9.85
C ASP A 84 7.66 -4.42 9.23
N LEU A 85 8.95 -4.78 9.36
CA LEU A 85 10.10 -4.03 8.87
C LEU A 85 11.29 -4.96 8.64
N ILE A 86 12.07 -4.68 7.61
CA ILE A 86 13.35 -5.34 7.34
C ILE A 86 14.48 -4.37 7.71
N LEU A 87 15.42 -4.84 8.55
CA LEU A 87 16.58 -4.10 9.00
C LEU A 87 17.85 -4.83 8.57
N VAL A 88 18.68 -4.19 7.74
CA VAL A 88 20.00 -4.71 7.36
C VAL A 88 21.05 -4.06 8.23
N ALA A 89 21.62 -4.80 9.15
CA ALA A 89 22.61 -4.32 10.11
C ALA A 89 23.66 -5.42 10.44
N PRO A 90 24.91 -5.21 10.05
CA PRO A 90 25.42 -4.16 9.16
C PRO A 90 25.01 -4.39 7.70
N ALA A 91 24.99 -3.31 6.90
CA ALA A 91 24.84 -3.34 5.46
C ALA A 91 26.23 -3.06 4.81
N SER A 92 26.88 -4.13 4.33
CA SER A 92 28.19 -4.01 3.65
C SER A 92 28.06 -3.37 2.27
N SER A 93 29.14 -2.77 1.77
CA SER A 93 29.19 -2.17 0.43
C SER A 93 28.75 -3.17 -0.65
N ASN A 94 29.27 -4.41 -0.61
CA ASN A 94 28.89 -5.46 -1.54
C ASN A 94 27.38 -5.73 -1.51
N PHE A 95 26.78 -5.83 -0.33
CA PHE A 95 25.35 -6.11 -0.20
C PHE A 95 24.50 -4.92 -0.69
N LEU A 96 24.92 -3.67 -0.39
CA LEU A 96 24.25 -2.47 -0.91
C LEU A 96 24.27 -2.42 -2.43
N THR A 97 25.43 -2.70 -3.04
CA THR A 97 25.56 -2.76 -4.51
C THR A 97 24.72 -3.90 -5.10
N LYS A 98 24.70 -5.06 -4.45
CA LYS A 98 23.88 -6.21 -4.86
C LYS A 98 22.39 -5.84 -4.94
N ILE A 99 21.81 -5.32 -3.88
CA ILE A 99 20.38 -5.00 -3.83
C ILE A 99 20.02 -3.76 -4.68
N SER A 100 20.94 -2.80 -4.88
CA SER A 100 20.69 -1.66 -5.77
C SER A 100 20.61 -2.05 -7.24
N ASN A 101 21.28 -3.15 -7.63
CA ASN A 101 21.20 -3.73 -8.97
C ASN A 101 20.13 -4.82 -9.12
N GLY A 102 19.31 -5.04 -8.08
CA GLY A 102 18.19 -5.96 -8.14
C GLY A 102 18.53 -7.44 -8.14
N PHE A 103 19.73 -7.84 -7.69
CA PHE A 103 20.10 -9.25 -7.54
C PHE A 103 19.22 -9.92 -6.47
N SER A 104 18.98 -11.22 -6.64
CA SER A 104 18.20 -12.06 -5.72
C SER A 104 18.73 -13.50 -5.71
N ASP A 105 20.06 -13.63 -5.64
CA ASP A 105 20.80 -14.88 -5.72
C ASP A 105 21.09 -15.51 -4.34
N ASP A 106 20.70 -14.85 -3.26
CA ASP A 106 20.72 -15.39 -1.91
C ASP A 106 19.41 -15.08 -1.16
N LEU A 107 19.19 -15.72 -0.01
CA LEU A 107 17.98 -15.55 0.78
C LEU A 107 17.75 -14.08 1.18
N ALA A 108 18.80 -13.36 1.59
CA ALA A 108 18.70 -12.00 2.06
C ALA A 108 18.21 -11.03 0.95
N SER A 109 18.80 -11.12 -0.23
CA SER A 109 18.43 -10.31 -1.38
C SER A 109 17.05 -10.71 -1.95
N ALA A 110 16.74 -12.01 -1.98
CA ALA A 110 15.45 -12.52 -2.42
C ALA A 110 14.30 -12.03 -1.52
N VAL A 111 14.47 -12.07 -0.19
CA VAL A 111 13.48 -11.56 0.77
C VAL A 111 13.23 -10.07 0.59
N ILE A 112 14.27 -9.26 0.44
CA ILE A 112 14.14 -7.81 0.21
C ILE A 112 13.33 -7.55 -1.09
N LYS A 113 13.65 -8.26 -2.17
CA LYS A 113 13.00 -8.09 -3.46
C LYS A 113 11.55 -8.57 -3.47
N ALA A 114 11.23 -9.60 -2.67
CA ALA A 114 9.88 -10.15 -2.54
C ALA A 114 9.01 -9.38 -1.51
N SER A 115 9.56 -8.36 -0.85
CA SER A 115 8.89 -7.66 0.26
C SER A 115 8.25 -6.34 -0.17
N ASP A 116 7.07 -6.07 0.35
CA ASP A 116 6.39 -4.77 0.33
C ASP A 116 6.68 -3.93 1.59
N LYS A 117 7.54 -4.42 2.49
CA LYS A 117 7.84 -3.78 3.77
C LYS A 117 8.93 -2.72 3.63
N LYS A 118 8.94 -1.77 4.57
CA LYS A 118 10.01 -0.78 4.64
C LYS A 118 11.33 -1.45 4.97
N VAL A 119 12.36 -1.10 4.20
CA VAL A 119 13.71 -1.60 4.39
C VAL A 119 14.59 -0.48 4.96
N PHE A 120 15.25 -0.76 6.08
CA PHE A 120 16.23 0.12 6.71
C PHE A 120 17.61 -0.50 6.55
N LEU A 121 18.58 0.31 6.14
CA LEU A 121 19.94 -0.11 5.84
C LEU A 121 20.89 0.65 6.77
N CYS A 122 21.72 -0.09 7.54
CA CYS A 122 22.76 0.47 8.40
C CYS A 122 24.12 0.23 7.75
N PRO A 123 24.63 1.14 6.90
CA PRO A 123 25.91 0.99 6.23
C PRO A 123 27.08 0.82 7.20
N ALA A 124 27.99 -0.10 6.88
CA ALA A 124 29.24 -0.29 7.63
C ALA A 124 30.34 -0.74 6.66
N MET A 125 31.36 0.09 6.48
CA MET A 125 32.48 -0.15 5.59
C MET A 125 33.63 0.83 5.86
N ASN A 126 34.79 0.57 5.28
CA ASN A 126 35.92 1.49 5.26
C ASN A 126 35.55 2.84 4.59
N VAL A 127 36.19 3.94 4.99
CA VAL A 127 35.91 5.29 4.49
C VAL A 127 36.08 5.40 2.97
N ARG A 128 37.09 4.76 2.39
CA ARG A 128 37.31 4.79 0.94
C ARG A 128 36.20 4.07 0.17
N MET A 129 35.70 2.96 0.72
CA MET A 129 34.55 2.28 0.16
C MET A 129 33.28 3.13 0.27
N TRP A 130 33.10 3.80 1.39
CA TRP A 130 31.94 4.70 1.58
C TRP A 130 31.94 5.85 0.58
N GLU A 131 33.10 6.46 0.35
CA GLU A 131 33.27 7.60 -0.57
C GLU A 131 33.33 7.19 -2.04
N HIS A 132 33.49 5.91 -2.33
CA HIS A 132 33.61 5.42 -3.70
C HIS A 132 32.36 5.74 -4.54
N ALA A 133 32.60 6.17 -5.80
CA ALA A 133 31.53 6.61 -6.69
C ALA A 133 30.41 5.56 -6.86
N SER A 134 30.81 4.27 -7.01
CA SER A 134 29.82 3.19 -7.15
C SER A 134 28.95 3.01 -5.91
N ASN A 135 29.51 3.21 -4.72
CA ASN A 135 28.73 3.12 -3.48
C ASN A 135 27.76 4.30 -3.34
N LYS A 136 28.21 5.53 -3.68
CA LYS A 136 27.33 6.70 -3.72
C LYS A 136 26.17 6.51 -4.70
N GLN A 137 26.43 5.91 -5.86
CA GLN A 137 25.39 5.57 -6.83
C GLN A 137 24.44 4.52 -6.26
N SER A 138 24.93 3.45 -5.64
CA SER A 138 24.09 2.43 -5.00
C SER A 138 23.18 3.02 -3.94
N ILE A 139 23.72 3.91 -3.07
CA ILE A 139 22.94 4.61 -2.04
C ILE A 139 21.84 5.49 -2.66
N SER A 140 22.16 6.22 -3.73
CA SER A 140 21.19 7.05 -4.45
C SER A 140 20.04 6.20 -5.01
N THR A 141 20.38 5.09 -5.66
CA THR A 141 19.43 4.13 -6.22
C THR A 141 18.54 3.52 -5.12
N LEU A 142 19.11 3.09 -4.00
CA LEU A 142 18.37 2.51 -2.89
C LEU A 142 17.41 3.54 -2.24
N LYS A 143 17.82 4.80 -2.17
CA LYS A 143 16.92 5.88 -1.72
C LYS A 143 15.74 6.07 -2.69
N SER A 144 15.98 5.98 -4.01
CA SER A 144 14.89 6.08 -5.00
C SER A 144 13.92 4.90 -4.94
N TYR A 145 14.36 3.71 -4.49
CA TYR A 145 13.49 2.58 -4.19
C TYR A 145 12.70 2.77 -2.87
N GLY A 146 12.92 3.88 -2.17
CA GLY A 146 12.24 4.19 -0.92
C GLY A 146 12.88 3.53 0.31
N TYR A 147 14.10 2.96 0.21
CA TYR A 147 14.82 2.42 1.36
C TYR A 147 15.37 3.54 2.24
N ARG A 148 15.41 3.32 3.54
CA ARG A 148 15.91 4.30 4.48
C ARG A 148 17.33 3.93 4.90
N ILE A 149 18.25 4.88 4.73
CA ILE A 149 19.65 4.72 5.11
C ILE A 149 19.82 5.31 6.51
N LEU A 150 20.31 4.51 7.45
CA LEU A 150 20.60 4.91 8.83
C LEU A 150 22.11 5.02 9.02
N GLY A 151 22.61 6.23 9.12
CA GLY A 151 24.04 6.52 9.13
C GLY A 151 24.66 6.52 7.71
N PRO A 152 25.96 6.18 7.55
CA PRO A 152 26.89 5.84 8.63
C PRO A 152 27.27 7.05 9.47
N GLU A 153 27.85 6.80 10.67
CA GLU A 153 28.49 7.82 11.50
C GLU A 153 29.89 8.17 10.99
N ILE A 154 30.33 9.37 11.38
CA ILE A 154 31.72 9.79 11.24
C ILE A 154 32.46 9.41 12.52
N GLY A 155 33.57 8.71 12.39
CA GLY A 155 34.37 8.31 13.55
C GLY A 155 35.55 7.42 13.15
N GLU A 156 36.28 6.98 14.19
CA GLU A 156 37.36 6.02 14.03
C GLU A 156 36.79 4.62 13.74
N MET A 157 37.36 3.94 12.76
CA MET A 157 37.00 2.60 12.34
C MET A 157 37.99 1.56 12.87
N ALA A 158 37.60 0.29 12.81
CA ALA A 158 38.45 -0.83 13.25
C ALA A 158 39.79 -0.93 12.49
N CYS A 159 39.91 -0.32 11.31
CA CYS A 159 41.16 -0.24 10.54
C CYS A 159 42.03 0.96 10.93
N GLY A 160 41.65 1.78 11.94
CA GLY A 160 42.38 2.99 12.35
C GLY A 160 42.16 4.22 11.48
N GLU A 161 41.33 4.14 10.41
CA GLU A 161 40.97 5.28 9.59
C GLU A 161 39.83 6.07 10.25
N PHE A 162 39.86 7.39 10.12
CA PHE A 162 38.80 8.28 10.60
C PHE A 162 38.00 8.85 9.44
N GLY A 163 36.66 8.78 9.52
CA GLY A 163 35.76 9.30 8.49
C GLY A 163 34.37 8.69 8.54
N GLY A 164 33.61 8.89 7.47
CA GLY A 164 32.30 8.25 7.30
C GLY A 164 32.44 6.79 6.93
N GLY A 165 31.59 5.93 7.52
CA GLY A 165 31.60 4.49 7.24
C GLY A 165 31.35 3.63 8.47
N LYS A 166 31.40 4.21 9.66
CA LYS A 166 31.08 3.53 10.92
C LYS A 166 29.58 3.26 11.03
N MET A 167 29.20 2.02 11.33
CA MET A 167 27.78 1.69 11.58
C MET A 167 27.24 2.54 12.73
N LEU A 168 26.04 3.07 12.53
CA LEU A 168 25.29 3.82 13.54
C LEU A 168 25.24 3.04 14.86
N GLU A 169 25.31 3.75 15.99
CA GLU A 169 25.25 3.10 17.29
C GLU A 169 23.90 2.46 17.55
N VAL A 170 23.91 1.36 18.29
CA VAL A 170 22.73 0.50 18.50
C VAL A 170 21.56 1.28 19.08
N ASP A 171 21.82 2.17 20.04
CA ASP A 171 20.76 2.95 20.69
C ASP A 171 20.12 3.95 19.72
N GLU A 172 20.90 4.51 18.80
CA GLU A 172 20.35 5.40 17.77
C GLU A 172 19.57 4.63 16.71
N ILE A 173 20.01 3.42 16.34
CA ILE A 173 19.19 2.55 15.46
C ILE A 173 17.83 2.29 16.08
N ILE A 174 17.78 1.93 17.36
CA ILE A 174 16.54 1.67 18.10
C ILE A 174 15.67 2.94 18.15
N ASN A 175 16.26 4.08 18.39
CA ASN A 175 15.56 5.38 18.38
C ASN A 175 14.93 5.67 17.01
N GLN A 176 15.65 5.43 15.92
CA GLN A 176 15.13 5.60 14.54
C GLN A 176 13.97 4.64 14.23
N LEU A 177 14.03 3.42 14.73
CA LEU A 177 12.93 2.46 14.62
C LEU A 177 11.71 2.92 15.44
N GLU A 178 11.91 3.39 16.67
CA GLU A 178 10.83 3.92 17.53
C GLU A 178 10.15 5.14 16.87
N ILE A 179 10.93 6.08 16.32
CA ILE A 179 10.42 7.24 15.60
C ILE A 179 9.56 6.79 14.41
N TYR A 180 10.03 5.82 13.64
CA TYR A 180 9.31 5.31 12.49
C TYR A 180 7.97 4.69 12.88
N PHE A 181 7.96 3.75 13.85
CA PHE A 181 6.72 3.14 14.29
C PHE A 181 5.78 4.11 15.00
N LYS A 182 6.32 5.12 15.71
CA LYS A 182 5.54 6.21 16.27
C LYS A 182 4.87 7.06 15.20
N GLN A 183 5.56 7.35 14.10
CA GLN A 183 4.98 8.09 12.97
C GLN A 183 3.84 7.31 12.31
N ILE A 184 4.01 5.99 12.10
CA ILE A 184 2.95 5.13 11.57
C ILE A 184 1.76 5.08 12.54
N SER A 185 1.99 4.97 13.83
CA SER A 185 0.92 4.91 14.84
C SER A 185 0.27 6.27 15.12
N LYS A 186 0.99 7.38 14.96
CA LYS A 186 0.46 8.75 15.04
C LYS A 186 -0.30 9.17 13.79
N ASN A 187 -0.07 8.53 12.67
CA ASN A 187 -0.95 8.67 11.55
C ASN A 187 -2.30 8.06 11.97
N LYS A 188 -3.15 8.92 12.59
CA LYS A 188 -4.59 8.73 12.67
C LYS A 188 -4.98 8.08 11.36
N LYS A 189 -5.42 6.81 11.40
CA LYS A 189 -5.76 6.08 10.18
C LYS A 189 -6.54 7.03 9.29
N LEU A 190 -5.99 7.41 8.17
CA LEU A 190 -6.65 8.27 7.22
C LEU A 190 -7.97 7.60 6.83
N LYS A 191 -9.06 8.33 6.92
CA LYS A 191 -10.38 7.80 6.58
C LYS A 191 -10.58 7.86 5.07
N ALA A 192 -10.93 6.73 4.49
CA ALA A 192 -11.27 6.65 3.07
C ALA A 192 -12.68 6.12 2.84
N ILE A 193 -13.34 6.68 1.84
CA ILE A 193 -14.62 6.20 1.31
C ILE A 193 -14.40 5.77 -0.13
N VAL A 194 -14.91 4.59 -0.48
CA VAL A 194 -14.94 4.12 -1.86
C VAL A 194 -16.37 3.75 -2.21
N THR A 195 -16.88 4.21 -3.34
CA THR A 195 -18.16 3.74 -3.88
C THR A 195 -17.89 2.71 -4.98
N ALA A 196 -18.69 1.65 -5.04
CA ALA A 196 -18.51 0.56 -6.02
C ALA A 196 -19.83 -0.06 -6.50
N GLY A 197 -19.74 -0.79 -7.59
CA GLY A 197 -20.87 -1.51 -8.16
C GLY A 197 -21.88 -0.61 -8.86
N PRO A 198 -22.91 -1.21 -9.46
CA PRO A 198 -24.03 -0.47 -10.07
C PRO A 198 -25.03 -0.02 -9.02
N THR A 199 -25.86 0.97 -9.34
CA THR A 199 -27.11 1.21 -8.63
C THR A 199 -28.29 0.59 -9.38
N GLN A 200 -29.39 0.34 -8.67
CA GLN A 200 -30.64 -0.21 -9.21
C GLN A 200 -31.77 0.75 -8.86
N GLU A 201 -32.27 1.46 -9.85
CA GLU A 201 -33.37 2.41 -9.68
C GLU A 201 -34.70 1.69 -9.97
N LEU A 202 -35.44 1.41 -8.91
CA LEU A 202 -36.61 0.55 -9.01
C LEU A 202 -37.75 1.21 -9.80
N ILE A 203 -38.29 0.51 -10.78
CA ILE A 203 -39.50 0.88 -11.53
C ILE A 203 -40.73 0.31 -10.80
N ASP A 204 -40.66 -0.98 -10.46
CA ASP A 204 -41.63 -1.71 -9.68
C ASP A 204 -40.91 -2.80 -8.83
N PRO A 205 -41.57 -3.64 -8.05
CA PRO A 205 -40.91 -4.67 -7.24
C PRO A 205 -40.07 -5.70 -8.07
N VAL A 206 -40.17 -5.71 -9.38
CA VAL A 206 -39.55 -6.71 -10.25
C VAL A 206 -38.53 -6.09 -11.20
N ARG A 207 -38.72 -4.84 -11.63
CA ARG A 207 -37.95 -4.18 -12.67
C ARG A 207 -37.21 -2.98 -12.13
N PHE A 208 -36.01 -2.75 -12.69
CA PHE A 208 -35.16 -1.60 -12.31
C PHE A 208 -34.31 -1.14 -13.52
N ILE A 209 -33.86 0.10 -13.45
CA ILE A 209 -32.85 0.68 -14.34
C ILE A 209 -31.50 0.51 -13.65
N THR A 210 -30.47 0.09 -14.38
CA THR A 210 -29.12 -0.11 -13.85
C THR A 210 -28.07 0.09 -14.93
N ASN A 211 -26.85 0.40 -14.54
CA ASN A 211 -25.68 0.42 -15.41
C ASN A 211 -24.91 -0.90 -15.32
N ARG A 212 -24.19 -1.28 -16.38
CA ARG A 212 -23.28 -2.44 -16.33
C ARG A 212 -22.10 -2.11 -15.45
N SER A 213 -21.85 -2.91 -14.42
CA SER A 213 -20.66 -2.82 -13.59
C SER A 213 -20.52 -4.08 -12.73
N SER A 214 -19.34 -4.66 -12.72
CA SER A 214 -19.00 -5.78 -11.82
C SER A 214 -18.68 -5.32 -10.40
N GLY A 215 -18.26 -4.06 -10.22
CA GLY A 215 -17.77 -3.52 -8.96
C GLY A 215 -16.32 -3.87 -8.64
N LYS A 216 -15.65 -4.76 -9.41
CA LYS A 216 -14.28 -5.27 -9.14
C LYS A 216 -13.29 -4.14 -8.81
N GLN A 217 -13.24 -3.11 -9.63
CA GLN A 217 -12.28 -2.01 -9.49
C GLN A 217 -12.42 -1.30 -8.13
N GLY A 218 -13.63 -0.99 -7.71
CA GLY A 218 -13.87 -0.34 -6.41
C GLY A 218 -13.53 -1.24 -5.23
N TYR A 219 -13.80 -2.53 -5.32
CA TYR A 219 -13.43 -3.50 -4.29
C TYR A 219 -11.90 -3.63 -4.18
N GLU A 220 -11.17 -3.71 -5.30
CA GLU A 220 -9.71 -3.82 -5.28
C GLU A 220 -9.03 -2.54 -4.78
N ILE A 221 -9.56 -1.36 -5.14
CA ILE A 221 -9.09 -0.08 -4.59
C ILE A 221 -9.31 -0.05 -3.08
N ALA A 222 -10.51 -0.41 -2.60
CA ALA A 222 -10.81 -0.42 -1.17
C ALA A 222 -9.93 -1.41 -0.40
N ASN A 223 -9.69 -2.61 -0.95
CA ASN A 223 -8.78 -3.60 -0.39
C ASN A 223 -7.33 -3.07 -0.32
N SER A 224 -6.87 -2.39 -1.38
CA SER A 224 -5.54 -1.78 -1.43
C SER A 224 -5.39 -0.67 -0.38
N LEU A 225 -6.40 0.18 -0.19
CA LEU A 225 -6.39 1.22 0.83
C LEU A 225 -6.30 0.63 2.24
N VAL A 226 -7.04 -0.44 2.55
CA VAL A 226 -6.95 -1.15 3.84
C VAL A 226 -5.54 -1.70 4.04
N LYS A 227 -4.93 -2.34 3.02
CA LYS A 227 -3.55 -2.83 3.07
C LYS A 227 -2.54 -1.71 3.34
N ASN A 228 -2.82 -0.51 2.84
CA ASN A 228 -1.99 0.69 3.07
C ASN A 228 -2.34 1.45 4.37
N GLY A 229 -3.16 0.87 5.24
CA GLY A 229 -3.41 1.39 6.59
C GLY A 229 -4.53 2.42 6.70
N PHE A 230 -5.33 2.64 5.64
CA PHE A 230 -6.51 3.49 5.72
C PHE A 230 -7.66 2.82 6.48
N ASP A 231 -8.41 3.60 7.25
CA ASP A 231 -9.73 3.20 7.77
C ASP A 231 -10.76 3.37 6.64
N THR A 232 -10.96 2.31 5.87
CA THR A 232 -11.69 2.36 4.60
C THR A 232 -13.11 1.83 4.77
N THR A 233 -14.09 2.59 4.27
CA THR A 233 -15.48 2.15 4.13
C THR A 233 -15.83 2.06 2.65
N LEU A 234 -16.29 0.88 2.24
CA LEU A 234 -16.80 0.60 0.90
C LEU A 234 -18.33 0.71 0.90
N ILE A 235 -18.88 1.60 0.10
CA ILE A 235 -20.33 1.70 -0.15
C ILE A 235 -20.60 1.03 -1.49
N SER A 236 -21.26 -0.11 -1.45
CA SER A 236 -21.46 -0.91 -2.67
C SER A 236 -22.92 -1.05 -3.03
N GLY A 237 -23.23 -0.77 -4.29
CA GLY A 237 -24.43 -1.26 -4.94
C GLY A 237 -24.42 -2.80 -5.06
N PRO A 238 -25.45 -3.40 -5.65
CA PRO A 238 -25.58 -4.86 -5.75
C PRO A 238 -24.44 -5.49 -6.56
N THR A 239 -23.64 -6.34 -5.93
CA THR A 239 -22.59 -7.16 -6.54
C THR A 239 -22.52 -8.52 -5.87
N ASN A 240 -21.90 -9.50 -6.55
CA ASN A 240 -21.61 -10.82 -5.99
C ASN A 240 -20.23 -10.88 -5.29
N LEU A 241 -19.51 -9.75 -5.21
CA LEU A 241 -18.19 -9.69 -4.61
C LEU A 241 -18.27 -9.72 -3.09
N LYS A 242 -17.27 -10.34 -2.48
CA LYS A 242 -17.10 -10.38 -1.03
C LYS A 242 -15.96 -9.45 -0.62
N PRO A 243 -16.13 -8.59 0.40
CA PRO A 243 -15.05 -7.78 0.92
C PRO A 243 -14.05 -8.66 1.69
N ASN A 244 -12.81 -8.16 1.84
CA ASN A 244 -11.86 -8.74 2.80
C ASN A 244 -12.30 -8.45 4.25
N ASP A 245 -11.87 -9.28 5.20
CA ASP A 245 -12.31 -9.24 6.61
C ASP A 245 -12.13 -7.90 7.32
N ASN A 246 -11.18 -7.08 6.90
CA ASN A 246 -10.88 -5.78 7.51
C ASN A 246 -11.55 -4.59 6.79
N LEU A 247 -12.34 -4.83 5.74
CA LEU A 247 -13.02 -3.79 4.98
C LEU A 247 -14.45 -3.59 5.48
N LYS A 248 -14.76 -2.37 5.92
CA LYS A 248 -16.13 -2.00 6.30
C LYS A 248 -17.01 -1.90 5.05
N LEU A 249 -18.04 -2.74 4.93
CA LEU A 249 -18.97 -2.72 3.79
C LEU A 249 -20.33 -2.18 4.20
N ILE A 250 -20.81 -1.19 3.44
CA ILE A 250 -22.20 -0.70 3.49
C ILE A 250 -22.85 -1.05 2.15
N LYS A 251 -23.89 -1.88 2.20
CA LYS A 251 -24.66 -2.24 1.02
C LYS A 251 -25.81 -1.25 0.81
N VAL A 252 -25.96 -0.80 -0.43
CA VAL A 252 -27.02 0.10 -0.86
C VAL A 252 -27.63 -0.44 -2.16
N LYS A 253 -28.82 0.05 -2.54
CA LYS A 253 -29.46 -0.33 -3.79
C LYS A 253 -29.53 0.81 -4.79
N THR A 254 -29.93 1.98 -4.35
CA THR A 254 -30.20 3.14 -5.22
C THR A 254 -29.10 4.20 -5.15
N GLY A 255 -29.03 5.07 -6.15
CA GLY A 255 -28.13 6.24 -6.14
C GLY A 255 -28.40 7.19 -4.97
N GLU A 256 -29.67 7.34 -4.58
CA GLU A 256 -30.07 8.16 -3.45
C GLU A 256 -29.59 7.58 -2.11
N GLU A 257 -29.68 6.26 -1.91
CA GLU A 257 -29.11 5.58 -0.74
C GLU A 257 -27.60 5.70 -0.70
N MET A 258 -26.93 5.55 -1.85
CA MET A 258 -25.47 5.69 -1.94
C MET A 258 -25.04 7.12 -1.61
N HIS A 259 -25.71 8.13 -2.15
CA HIS A 259 -25.48 9.53 -1.81
C HIS A 259 -25.65 9.79 -0.31
N LYS A 260 -26.77 9.38 0.27
CA LYS A 260 -27.04 9.55 1.71
C LYS A 260 -25.95 8.93 2.57
N LYS A 261 -25.56 7.66 2.29
CA LYS A 261 -24.52 6.97 3.04
C LYS A 261 -23.14 7.62 2.87
N THR A 262 -22.84 8.13 1.69
CA THR A 262 -21.60 8.89 1.46
C THR A 262 -21.56 10.15 2.31
N MET A 263 -22.63 10.92 2.33
CA MET A 263 -22.70 12.17 3.10
C MET A 263 -22.65 11.95 4.62
N GLU A 264 -23.23 10.84 5.14
CA GLU A 264 -23.16 10.45 6.55
C GLU A 264 -21.73 10.17 7.03
N LEU A 265 -20.84 9.72 6.13
CA LEU A 265 -19.45 9.36 6.43
C LEU A 265 -18.47 10.55 6.34
N LEU A 266 -18.92 11.70 5.86
CA LEU A 266 -18.09 12.91 5.81
C LEU A 266 -17.99 13.59 7.19
N PRO A 267 -16.84 14.18 7.57
CA PRO A 267 -15.65 14.37 6.73
C PRO A 267 -14.74 13.14 6.72
N CYS A 268 -14.04 12.94 5.60
CA CYS A 268 -12.98 11.95 5.44
C CYS A 268 -11.75 12.56 4.75
N ASP A 269 -10.65 11.80 4.67
CA ASP A 269 -9.42 12.30 4.04
C ASP A 269 -9.40 12.04 2.53
N LEU A 270 -9.97 10.91 2.10
CA LEU A 270 -9.99 10.47 0.70
C LEU A 270 -11.37 9.92 0.32
N ALA A 271 -11.91 10.36 -0.80
CA ALA A 271 -13.12 9.76 -1.38
C ALA A 271 -12.88 9.38 -2.84
N ILE A 272 -13.21 8.12 -3.19
CA ILE A 272 -13.02 7.56 -4.54
C ILE A 272 -14.34 7.04 -5.07
N PHE A 273 -14.79 7.60 -6.18
CA PHE A 273 -16.10 7.33 -6.79
C PHE A 273 -15.94 6.47 -8.02
N THR A 274 -16.04 5.14 -7.85
CA THR A 274 -15.97 4.15 -8.95
C THR A 274 -17.32 3.53 -9.27
N ALA A 275 -18.36 3.82 -8.48
CA ALA A 275 -19.68 3.26 -8.69
C ALA A 275 -20.29 3.71 -10.03
N ALA A 276 -20.91 2.80 -10.72
CA ALA A 276 -21.70 3.06 -11.92
C ALA A 276 -23.14 3.46 -11.52
N VAL A 277 -23.28 4.67 -11.01
CA VAL A 277 -24.57 5.23 -10.60
C VAL A 277 -25.41 5.49 -11.84
N SER A 278 -26.65 5.07 -11.85
CA SER A 278 -27.58 5.40 -12.95
C SER A 278 -27.88 6.91 -12.94
N ASP A 279 -27.75 7.55 -14.10
CA ASP A 279 -28.06 8.99 -14.26
C ASP A 279 -29.54 9.28 -14.04
N PHE A 280 -30.40 8.30 -14.34
CA PHE A 280 -31.85 8.45 -14.32
C PHE A 280 -32.49 7.48 -13.34
N LYS A 281 -33.57 7.94 -12.70
CA LYS A 281 -34.54 7.14 -11.92
C LYS A 281 -35.95 7.42 -12.41
N VAL A 282 -36.87 6.48 -12.17
CA VAL A 282 -38.28 6.76 -12.45
C VAL A 282 -38.85 7.78 -11.46
N LYS A 283 -39.62 8.72 -11.98
CA LYS A 283 -40.25 9.78 -11.18
C LYS A 283 -41.21 9.23 -10.14
N LYS A 284 -41.88 8.13 -10.44
CA LYS A 284 -42.86 7.48 -9.56
C LYS A 284 -42.63 5.98 -9.50
N PHE A 285 -42.22 5.48 -8.33
CA PHE A 285 -42.14 4.04 -8.05
C PHE A 285 -43.53 3.44 -7.92
N ASN A 286 -43.78 2.30 -8.59
CA ASN A 286 -44.99 1.55 -8.47
C ASN A 286 -44.85 0.43 -7.42
N LYS A 287 -45.73 0.42 -6.41
CA LYS A 287 -45.70 -0.58 -5.34
C LYS A 287 -46.09 -1.98 -5.80
N GLU A 288 -46.81 -2.08 -6.92
CA GLU A 288 -47.24 -3.32 -7.51
C GLU A 288 -46.56 -3.50 -8.87
N LYS A 289 -46.39 -4.78 -9.29
CA LYS A 289 -45.87 -5.09 -10.60
C LYS A 289 -46.76 -4.52 -11.69
N ILE A 290 -46.19 -3.69 -12.55
CA ILE A 290 -46.87 -3.07 -13.67
C ILE A 290 -47.32 -4.17 -14.67
N LYS A 291 -48.61 -4.20 -14.99
CA LYS A 291 -49.17 -5.12 -15.99
C LYS A 291 -48.75 -4.65 -17.40
N LYS A 292 -48.56 -5.61 -18.29
CA LYS A 292 -48.12 -5.38 -19.68
C LYS A 292 -49.20 -4.67 -20.49
N ASN A 293 -48.99 -3.43 -20.90
CA ASN A 293 -49.85 -2.68 -21.81
C ASN A 293 -49.05 -2.33 -23.06
N LYS A 294 -49.77 -2.08 -24.20
CA LYS A 294 -49.11 -1.85 -25.51
C LYS A 294 -48.28 -0.55 -25.56
N ASP A 295 -48.71 0.51 -24.86
CA ASP A 295 -48.09 1.82 -24.89
C ASP A 295 -47.72 2.22 -23.45
N GLN A 296 -46.51 1.84 -23.03
CA GLN A 296 -46.03 2.14 -21.69
C GLN A 296 -44.79 3.04 -21.77
N SER A 297 -44.92 4.26 -21.26
CA SER A 297 -43.83 5.21 -21.07
C SER A 297 -43.52 5.39 -19.59
N PHE A 298 -42.30 5.76 -19.25
CA PHE A 298 -41.88 6.08 -17.92
C PHE A 298 -41.30 7.51 -17.91
N ASP A 299 -41.82 8.35 -17.02
CA ASP A 299 -41.21 9.63 -16.73
C ASP A 299 -39.96 9.39 -15.89
N LEU A 300 -38.84 9.99 -16.31
CA LEU A 300 -37.56 9.87 -15.66
C LEU A 300 -37.18 11.21 -15.01
N ASP A 301 -36.57 11.12 -13.82
CA ASP A 301 -35.91 12.22 -13.13
C ASP A 301 -34.39 11.92 -13.05
N LEU A 302 -33.58 12.95 -12.86
CA LEU A 302 -32.13 12.81 -12.64
C LEU A 302 -31.84 12.29 -11.24
N ASN A 303 -30.90 11.38 -11.15
CA ASN A 303 -30.30 10.99 -9.87
C ASN A 303 -29.31 12.05 -9.37
N PRO A 304 -29.03 12.11 -8.06
CA PRO A 304 -28.01 12.99 -7.52
C PRO A 304 -26.63 12.62 -8.04
N ASP A 305 -25.87 13.60 -8.51
CA ASP A 305 -24.46 13.42 -8.87
C ASP A 305 -23.60 13.43 -7.61
N ILE A 306 -23.27 12.23 -7.11
CA ILE A 306 -22.59 12.06 -5.84
C ILE A 306 -21.20 12.69 -5.84
N LEU A 307 -20.45 12.53 -6.95
CA LEU A 307 -19.11 13.12 -7.10
C LEU A 307 -19.16 14.63 -6.99
N GLU A 308 -20.08 15.26 -7.72
CA GLU A 308 -20.24 16.73 -7.74
C GLU A 308 -20.69 17.27 -6.38
N LEU A 309 -21.68 16.62 -5.77
CA LEU A 309 -22.22 17.04 -4.47
C LEU A 309 -21.18 16.94 -3.35
N VAL A 310 -20.35 15.88 -3.34
CA VAL A 310 -19.28 15.73 -2.36
C VAL A 310 -18.14 16.72 -2.63
N SER A 311 -17.77 16.94 -3.89
CA SER A 311 -16.70 17.88 -4.26
C SER A 311 -17.04 19.33 -3.90
N LYS A 312 -18.32 19.70 -3.95
CA LYS A 312 -18.82 21.04 -3.61
C LYS A 312 -19.29 21.19 -2.17
N SER A 313 -19.21 20.11 -1.36
CA SER A 313 -19.63 20.13 0.04
C SER A 313 -18.68 20.96 0.92
N ASN A 314 -19.23 21.63 1.95
CA ASN A 314 -18.44 22.27 3.01
C ASN A 314 -17.63 21.26 3.86
N LYS A 315 -17.90 19.94 3.71
CA LYS A 315 -17.16 18.82 4.29
C LYS A 315 -16.38 18.05 3.23
N LYS A 316 -15.99 18.71 2.13
CA LYS A 316 -15.20 18.09 1.04
C LYS A 316 -14.02 17.32 1.64
N PRO A 317 -13.80 16.06 1.21
CA PRO A 317 -12.57 15.32 1.52
C PRO A 317 -11.32 16.09 1.06
N LYS A 318 -10.17 15.79 1.67
CA LYS A 318 -8.90 16.42 1.26
C LYS A 318 -8.56 16.08 -0.19
N ILE A 319 -8.89 14.85 -0.61
CA ILE A 319 -8.72 14.38 -1.99
C ILE A 319 -10.00 13.71 -2.44
N VAL A 320 -10.51 14.11 -3.58
CA VAL A 320 -11.69 13.54 -4.24
C VAL A 320 -11.29 13.02 -5.62
N VAL A 321 -11.52 11.72 -5.83
CA VAL A 321 -11.20 11.02 -7.07
C VAL A 321 -12.48 10.55 -7.75
N GLY A 322 -12.68 10.96 -8.99
CA GLY A 322 -13.77 10.48 -9.84
C GLY A 322 -13.29 9.50 -10.90
N PHE A 323 -14.20 8.70 -11.42
CA PHE A 323 -13.95 7.83 -12.57
C PHE A 323 -14.78 8.28 -13.76
N ALA A 324 -14.20 8.15 -14.96
CA ALA A 324 -14.87 8.43 -16.23
C ALA A 324 -14.66 7.25 -17.17
N ALA A 325 -15.76 6.61 -17.54
CA ALA A 325 -15.79 5.59 -18.57
C ALA A 325 -16.31 6.24 -19.86
N GLU A 326 -15.45 6.41 -20.85
CA GLU A 326 -15.76 7.14 -22.09
C GLU A 326 -15.57 6.20 -23.28
N SER A 327 -16.48 6.31 -24.26
CA SER A 327 -16.40 5.54 -25.52
C SER A 327 -15.82 6.37 -26.67
N GLU A 328 -15.77 7.71 -26.52
CA GLU A 328 -15.28 8.66 -27.51
C GLU A 328 -14.68 9.88 -26.81
N ASN A 329 -13.71 10.56 -27.45
CA ASN A 329 -13.13 11.81 -26.98
C ASN A 329 -12.67 11.80 -25.50
N LEU A 330 -12.07 10.71 -25.08
CA LEU A 330 -11.69 10.42 -23.70
C LEU A 330 -10.98 11.59 -23.00
N PHE A 331 -10.02 12.23 -23.68
CA PHE A 331 -9.21 13.32 -23.09
C PHE A 331 -10.04 14.57 -22.82
N ASP A 332 -10.83 15.00 -23.78
CA ASP A 332 -11.65 16.23 -23.65
C ASP A 332 -12.79 16.03 -22.66
N ASN A 333 -13.44 14.87 -22.71
CA ASN A 333 -14.51 14.52 -21.78
C ASN A 333 -13.99 14.41 -20.33
N ALA A 334 -12.85 13.77 -20.09
CA ALA A 334 -12.25 13.64 -18.77
C ALA A 334 -11.84 15.00 -18.19
N LYS A 335 -11.25 15.89 -19.02
CA LYS A 335 -10.88 17.24 -18.62
C LYS A 335 -12.11 18.09 -18.28
N SER A 336 -13.12 18.08 -19.13
CA SER A 336 -14.39 18.77 -18.89
C SER A 336 -15.08 18.28 -17.61
N LYS A 337 -15.05 16.95 -17.38
CA LYS A 337 -15.59 16.32 -16.16
C LYS A 337 -14.83 16.76 -14.91
N LEU A 338 -13.50 16.82 -14.97
CA LEU A 338 -12.66 17.28 -13.86
C LEU A 338 -13.05 18.70 -13.43
N GLU A 339 -13.15 19.62 -14.38
CA GLU A 339 -13.52 21.02 -14.14
C GLU A 339 -14.96 21.16 -13.63
N LYS A 340 -15.91 20.51 -14.29
CA LYS A 340 -17.34 20.61 -13.96
C LYS A 340 -17.64 20.03 -12.57
N LYS A 341 -17.03 18.88 -12.21
CA LYS A 341 -17.28 18.20 -10.94
C LYS A 341 -16.50 18.80 -9.78
N GLY A 342 -15.39 19.51 -10.03
CA GLY A 342 -14.56 20.13 -8.99
C GLY A 342 -13.84 19.12 -8.12
N CYS A 343 -13.57 17.92 -8.64
CA CYS A 343 -12.77 16.89 -7.98
C CYS A 343 -11.28 17.12 -8.25
N ASP A 344 -10.41 16.43 -7.50
CA ASP A 344 -8.97 16.67 -7.54
C ASP A 344 -8.26 15.78 -8.57
N LEU A 345 -8.88 14.62 -8.89
CA LEU A 345 -8.37 13.65 -9.86
C LEU A 345 -9.54 12.99 -10.60
N ILE A 346 -9.41 12.83 -11.91
CA ILE A 346 -10.24 11.92 -12.71
C ILE A 346 -9.37 10.78 -13.24
N VAL A 347 -9.84 9.57 -13.04
CA VAL A 347 -9.30 8.35 -13.63
C VAL A 347 -10.21 7.99 -14.82
N ALA A 348 -9.72 8.17 -16.03
CA ALA A 348 -10.50 7.91 -17.24
C ALA A 348 -10.03 6.61 -17.90
N ASN A 349 -10.99 5.79 -18.32
CA ASN A 349 -10.75 4.57 -19.08
C ASN A 349 -11.61 4.56 -20.35
N ASP A 350 -11.03 4.02 -21.43
CA ASP A 350 -11.72 3.76 -22.66
C ASP A 350 -12.50 2.44 -22.52
N VAL A 351 -13.82 2.53 -22.68
CA VAL A 351 -14.73 1.37 -22.62
C VAL A 351 -15.22 0.92 -24.00
N SER A 352 -14.71 1.50 -25.09
CA SER A 352 -15.02 1.06 -26.45
C SER A 352 -14.35 -0.28 -26.80
N ASN A 353 -13.22 -0.60 -26.14
CA ASN A 353 -12.50 -1.85 -26.33
C ASN A 353 -12.98 -2.92 -25.32
N ASN A 354 -13.58 -4.01 -25.84
CA ASN A 354 -14.10 -5.12 -25.03
C ASN A 354 -13.00 -5.89 -24.23
N GLU A 355 -11.73 -5.75 -24.59
CA GLU A 355 -10.63 -6.43 -23.88
C GLU A 355 -10.19 -5.68 -22.61
N ILE A 356 -10.52 -4.38 -22.52
CA ILE A 356 -10.05 -3.48 -21.45
C ILE A 356 -11.23 -2.82 -20.69
N GLY A 357 -12.47 -3.13 -21.08
CA GLY A 357 -13.69 -2.47 -20.60
C GLY A 357 -14.31 -3.08 -19.33
N PHE A 358 -15.62 -2.91 -19.21
CA PHE A 358 -16.41 -3.48 -18.11
C PHE A 358 -16.24 -5.00 -18.03
N GLU A 359 -15.96 -5.53 -16.81
CA GLU A 359 -15.77 -6.97 -16.51
C GLU A 359 -14.40 -7.56 -16.86
N SER A 360 -13.45 -6.83 -17.48
CA SER A 360 -12.08 -7.30 -17.68
C SER A 360 -11.28 -7.32 -16.36
N ASP A 361 -10.28 -8.22 -16.31
CA ASP A 361 -9.30 -8.27 -15.22
C ASP A 361 -8.14 -7.27 -15.44
N PHE A 362 -8.04 -6.71 -16.66
CA PHE A 362 -7.06 -5.68 -17.02
C PHE A 362 -7.78 -4.37 -17.35
N ASN A 363 -7.19 -3.25 -16.96
CA ASN A 363 -7.71 -1.92 -17.26
C ASN A 363 -6.58 -0.97 -17.60
N GLU A 364 -6.74 -0.19 -18.67
CA GLU A 364 -5.85 0.91 -19.02
C GLU A 364 -6.51 2.22 -18.61
N VAL A 365 -5.80 3.03 -17.85
CA VAL A 365 -6.36 4.26 -17.31
C VAL A 365 -5.45 5.47 -17.59
N HIS A 366 -6.08 6.62 -17.84
CA HIS A 366 -5.43 7.93 -17.94
C HIS A 366 -5.78 8.77 -16.70
N LEU A 367 -4.79 9.43 -16.11
CA LEU A 367 -4.95 10.24 -14.91
C LEU A 367 -4.96 11.73 -15.26
N PHE A 368 -6.02 12.43 -14.87
CA PHE A 368 -6.18 13.88 -15.06
C PHE A 368 -6.22 14.55 -13.69
N LEU A 369 -5.16 15.31 -13.37
CA LEU A 369 -5.06 16.02 -12.09
C LEU A 369 -5.53 17.47 -12.25
N SER A 370 -6.22 17.97 -11.22
CA SER A 370 -6.52 19.39 -11.09
C SER A 370 -5.23 20.14 -10.74
N LEU A 371 -4.88 21.18 -11.53
CA LEU A 371 -3.69 22.02 -11.32
C LEU A 371 -3.78 22.95 -10.08
N ILE A 372 -4.89 22.91 -9.34
CA ILE A 372 -5.15 23.84 -8.23
C ILE A 372 -4.31 23.50 -6.97
N HIS A 373 -3.59 22.38 -6.96
CA HIS A 373 -2.85 21.86 -5.79
C HIS A 373 -1.35 21.63 -6.03
N ILE A 374 -0.76 22.33 -6.99
CA ILE A 374 0.71 22.36 -7.17
C ILE A 374 1.29 23.62 -6.56
#